data_c43545662d3c0ec9a9ab102f193e3ff3
#
_entry.id   c43545662d3c0ec9a9ab102f193e3ff3
#
_cell.length_a   1.000
_cell.length_b   1.000
_cell.length_c   1.000
_cell.angle_alpha   90.00
_cell.angle_beta   90.00
_cell.angle_gamma   90.00
#
_symmetry.space_group_name_H-M   'P 1'
#
loop_
_entity.id
_entity.type
_entity.pdbx_description
1 polymer ?
#
loop_
_entity_poly.entity_id
_entity_poly.type
_entity_poly.pdbx_seq_one_letter_code
_entity_poly.pdbx_strand_id
1 'polypeptide(L)' 'MRPMKIRKLIKLIESNGWVLNRQKGDHRQYKHPEKQGLVTISGHLDDEVRPGTLNSVLKQAQIEMENP' A
#
# COMPACT_ATOMS: atom_id res chain seq x y z
N MET A 1 -4.64 17.93 -7.45
CA MET A 1 -4.81 16.65 -6.76
C MET A 1 -4.07 16.69 -5.44
N ARG A 2 -4.71 16.22 -4.39
CA ARG A 2 -4.04 16.16 -3.10
C ARG A 2 -3.10 14.97 -3.05
N PRO A 3 -1.88 15.15 -2.56
CA PRO A 3 -0.99 14.01 -2.38
C PRO A 3 -1.54 13.06 -1.32
N MET A 4 -1.31 11.78 -1.55
CA MET A 4 -1.71 10.76 -0.60
C MET A 4 -0.57 10.53 0.39
N LYS A 5 -0.88 10.38 1.66
CA LYS A 5 0.11 10.03 2.67
C LYS A 5 0.23 8.52 2.82
N ILE A 6 1.38 8.06 3.29
CA ILE A 6 1.64 6.64 3.49
C ILE A 6 0.54 6.01 4.35
N ARG A 7 0.12 6.68 5.42
CA ARG A 7 -0.94 6.14 6.30
C ARG A 7 -2.24 5.88 5.53
N LYS A 8 -2.57 6.74 4.57
CA LYS A 8 -3.80 6.57 3.78
C LYS A 8 -3.65 5.41 2.80
N LEU A 9 -2.47 5.24 2.21
CA LEU A 9 -2.19 4.12 1.33
C LEU A 9 -2.32 2.80 2.09
N ILE A 10 -1.79 2.75 3.31
CA ILE A 10 -1.91 1.57 4.16
C ILE A 10 -3.38 1.24 4.43
N LYS A 11 -4.17 2.25 4.79
CA LYS A 11 -5.60 2.03 5.01
C LYS A 11 -6.30 1.52 3.77
N LEU A 12 -5.91 2.01 2.61
CA LEU A 12 -6.49 1.58 1.35
C LEU A 12 -6.25 0.08 1.11
N ILE A 13 -5.01 -0.38 1.27
CA ILE A 13 -4.73 -1.81 1.05
C ILE A 13 -5.35 -2.66 2.14
N GLU A 14 -5.37 -2.19 3.37
CA GLU A 14 -6.02 -2.92 4.47
C GLU A 14 -7.51 -3.09 4.23
N SER A 15 -8.16 -2.07 3.68
CA SER A 15 -9.59 -2.16 3.34
C SER A 15 -9.87 -3.17 2.23
N ASN A 16 -8.83 -3.58 1.51
CA ASN A 16 -8.92 -4.59 0.46
C ASN A 16 -8.46 -5.97 0.93
N GLY A 17 -8.28 -6.14 2.23
CA GLY A 17 -7.97 -7.44 2.82
C GLY A 17 -6.50 -7.73 3.05
N TRP A 18 -5.63 -6.79 2.75
CA TRP A 18 -4.20 -6.96 3.01
C TRP A 18 -3.90 -6.77 4.49
N VAL A 19 -3.12 -7.67 5.07
CA VAL A 19 -2.84 -7.71 6.50
C VAL A 19 -1.34 -7.61 6.72
N LEU A 20 -0.93 -6.78 7.68
CA LEU A 20 0.48 -6.65 8.02
C LEU A 20 1.03 -8.00 8.47
N ASN A 21 2.03 -8.47 7.74
CA ASN A 21 2.68 -9.74 8.01
C ASN A 21 4.02 -9.56 8.72
N ARG A 22 4.76 -8.54 8.32
CA ARG A 22 6.10 -8.30 8.87
C ARG A 22 6.44 -6.83 8.76
N GLN A 23 7.11 -6.32 9.77
CA GLN A 23 7.60 -4.94 9.77
C GLN A 23 9.01 -4.89 10.33
N LYS A 24 9.89 -4.17 9.63
CA LYS A 24 11.24 -3.89 10.11
C LYS A 24 11.49 -2.41 9.89
N GLY A 25 11.57 -1.64 10.99
CA GLY A 25 11.66 -0.19 10.89
C GLY A 25 10.43 0.35 10.20
N ASP A 26 10.63 1.12 9.14
CA ASP A 26 9.54 1.68 8.34
C ASP A 26 9.20 0.85 7.11
N HIS A 27 9.76 -0.35 6.99
CA HIS A 27 9.45 -1.28 5.90
C HIS A 27 8.38 -2.26 6.36
N ARG A 28 7.25 -2.28 5.67
CA ARG A 28 6.10 -3.11 6.03
C ARG A 28 5.76 -4.03 4.88
N GLN A 29 5.58 -5.31 5.19
CA GLN A 29 5.12 -6.31 4.23
C GLN A 29 3.72 -6.77 4.61
N TYR A 30 2.84 -6.82 3.62
CA TYR A 30 1.45 -7.24 3.80
C TYR A 30 1.19 -8.50 3.01
N LYS A 31 0.35 -9.36 3.57
CA LYS A 31 -0.15 -10.58 2.91
C LYS A 31 -1.65 -10.52 2.79
N HIS A 32 -2.16 -11.30 1.85
CA HIS A 32 -3.60 -11.41 1.64
C HIS A 32 -4.00 -12.89 1.76
N PRO A 33 -5.14 -13.20 2.40
CA PRO A 33 -5.56 -14.60 2.57
C PRO A 33 -5.94 -15.29 1.27
N GLU A 34 -6.31 -14.52 0.23
CA GLU A 34 -6.76 -15.09 -1.03
C GLU A 34 -5.87 -14.72 -2.23
N LYS A 35 -5.18 -13.60 -2.16
CA LYS A 35 -4.32 -13.12 -3.25
C LYS A 35 -2.88 -13.50 -2.99
N GLN A 36 -2.19 -13.85 -4.05
CA GLN A 36 -0.77 -14.22 -3.96
C GLN A 36 0.12 -12.98 -3.93
N GLY A 37 1.35 -13.18 -3.48
CA GLY A 37 2.35 -12.15 -3.47
C GLY A 37 2.36 -11.34 -2.19
N LEU A 38 3.19 -10.31 -2.18
CA LEU A 38 3.36 -9.43 -1.04
C LEU A 38 3.21 -8.00 -1.49
N VAL A 39 2.69 -7.16 -0.60
CA VAL A 39 2.71 -5.71 -0.80
C VAL A 39 3.72 -5.14 0.17
N THR A 40 4.66 -4.35 -0.34
CA THR A 40 5.68 -3.71 0.50
C THR A 40 5.47 -2.19 0.46
N ILE A 41 5.32 -1.59 1.64
CA ILE A 41 5.18 -0.15 1.79
C ILE A 41 6.27 0.33 2.73
N SER A 42 7.09 1.27 2.25
CA SER A 42 8.16 1.88 3.04
C SER A 42 7.89 3.35 3.26
N GLY A 43 8.43 3.90 4.34
CA GLY A 43 8.33 5.32 4.64
C GLY A 43 7.56 5.60 5.92
N HIS A 44 7.67 6.84 6.39
CA HIS A 44 6.95 7.27 7.58
C HIS A 44 5.48 7.52 7.26
N LEU A 45 4.62 7.36 8.25
CA LEU A 45 3.18 7.47 8.06
C LEU A 45 2.74 8.82 7.48
N ASP A 46 3.46 9.87 7.82
CA ASP A 46 3.13 11.23 7.35
C ASP A 46 3.81 11.62 6.05
N ASP A 47 4.67 10.75 5.51
CA ASP A 47 5.32 11.02 4.24
C ASP A 47 4.32 10.95 3.10
N GLU A 48 4.57 11.76 2.07
CA GLU A 48 3.76 11.72 0.85
C GLU A 48 4.19 10.55 -0.02
N VAL A 49 3.20 9.88 -0.60
CA VAL A 49 3.45 8.79 -1.53
C VAL A 49 3.75 9.35 -2.91
N ARG A 50 4.88 8.95 -3.48
CA ARG A 50 5.22 9.35 -4.84
C ARG A 50 4.34 8.61 -5.85
N PRO A 51 4.03 9.24 -6.99
CA PRO A 51 3.16 8.59 -8.00
C PRO A 51 3.65 7.21 -8.44
N GLY A 52 4.97 7.05 -8.62
CA GLY A 52 5.52 5.76 -9.00
C GLY A 52 5.34 4.69 -7.93
N THR A 53 5.53 5.09 -6.66
CA THR A 53 5.32 4.20 -5.52
C THR A 53 3.85 3.81 -5.41
N LEU A 54 2.94 4.77 -5.58
CA LEU A 54 1.52 4.50 -5.55
C LEU A 54 1.13 3.46 -6.60
N ASN A 55 1.58 3.66 -7.84
CA ASN A 55 1.29 2.72 -8.92
C ASN A 55 1.84 1.33 -8.63
N SER A 56 3.06 1.25 -8.11
CA SER A 56 3.68 -0.04 -7.76
C SER A 56 2.88 -0.77 -6.69
N VAL A 57 2.49 -0.05 -5.63
CA VAL A 57 1.73 -0.65 -4.52
C VAL A 57 0.36 -1.11 -5.01
N LEU A 58 -0.32 -0.30 -5.81
CA LEU A 58 -1.63 -0.71 -6.34
C LEU A 58 -1.53 -1.95 -7.21
N LYS A 59 -0.48 -2.06 -8.02
CA LYS A 59 -0.25 -3.27 -8.81
C LYS A 59 0.02 -4.48 -7.92
N GLN A 60 0.90 -4.34 -6.92
CA GLN A 60 1.18 -5.42 -5.98
C GLN A 60 -0.09 -5.86 -5.27
N ALA A 61 -0.90 -4.90 -4.84
CA ALA A 61 -2.13 -5.16 -4.10
C ALA A 61 -3.28 -5.59 -5.00
N GLN A 62 -3.08 -5.58 -6.31
CA GLN A 62 -4.12 -5.97 -7.28
C GLN A 62 -5.38 -5.11 -7.13
N ILE A 63 -5.18 -3.83 -6.90
CA ILE A 63 -6.27 -2.86 -6.76
C ILE A 63 -6.32 -2.03 -8.02
N GLU A 64 -7.51 -1.95 -8.63
CA GLU A 64 -7.75 -1.07 -9.75
C GLU A 64 -8.35 0.24 -9.25
N MET A 65 -7.72 1.34 -9.65
CA MET A 65 -8.26 2.67 -9.37
C MET A 65 -9.01 3.12 -10.61
N GLU A 66 -10.31 3.27 -10.47
CA GLU A 66 -11.09 3.82 -11.56
C GLU A 66 -10.78 5.30 -11.74
N ASN A 67 -10.51 5.69 -12.97
CA ASN A 67 -10.41 7.10 -13.30
C ASN A 67 -11.79 7.57 -13.76
N PRO A 68 -12.29 8.64 -13.15
CA PRO A 68 -13.56 9.22 -13.57
C PRO A 68 -13.47 9.82 -14.98
#